data_c5ce1d7a086762fceeae5dec69febf00
#
_entry.id   c5ce1d7a086762fceeae5dec69febf00
#
_cell.length_a   1.000
_cell.length_b   1.000
_cell.length_c   1.000
_cell.angle_alpha   90.00
_cell.angle_beta   90.00
_cell.angle_gamma   90.00
#
_symmetry.space_group_name_H-M   'P 1'
#
loop_
_entity.id
_entity.type
_entity.pdbx_description
1 polymer ?
#
loop_
_entity_poly.entity_id
_entity_poly.type
_entity_poly.pdbx_seq_one_letter_code
_entity_poly.pdbx_strand_id
1 'polypeptide(L)'
;MSRWEIRIALALSLCVAGITPSQAVSVASGLSVIEAQTTKGRAAKTGYTRDQFGPSWSDVDRNGCDTRNDILKRDLTGEVFKEKTGECVILSGVLKDPYSGESINFVRGVVTSMEVQIDHVVALSNAWQTGAFKLTLKERTAFANDPLNLLAVKGRLNSQKGDGDAATWLPPLKSYRCDYVSRQVAVKIKYKLWFTAPEKEAIVRILKSCPEKALPTS
;
A
#
# COMPACT_ATOMS: atom_id res chain seq x y z
N MET A 1 -28.14 -83.81 -28.06
CA MET A 1 -28.08 -83.09 -26.77
C MET A 1 -26.85 -82.21 -26.81
N SER A 2 -26.95 -80.96 -27.26
CA SER A 2 -25.86 -80.09 -27.49
C SER A 2 -25.94 -78.96 -26.42
N ARG A 3 -24.93 -78.88 -25.57
CA ARG A 3 -24.80 -77.85 -24.54
C ARG A 3 -24.15 -76.59 -25.16
N TRP A 4 -24.86 -75.45 -25.15
CA TRP A 4 -24.32 -74.16 -25.48
C TRP A 4 -23.74 -73.49 -24.24
N GLU A 5 -22.44 -73.23 -24.27
CA GLU A 5 -21.78 -72.44 -23.27
C GLU A 5 -21.82 -70.98 -23.67
N ILE A 6 -22.48 -70.16 -22.83
CA ILE A 6 -22.52 -68.69 -23.00
C ILE A 6 -21.28 -68.12 -22.29
N ARG A 7 -20.36 -67.60 -23.08
CA ARG A 7 -19.21 -66.82 -22.54
C ARG A 7 -19.61 -65.36 -22.38
N ILE A 8 -19.74 -64.90 -21.14
CA ILE A 8 -19.95 -63.51 -20.79
C ILE A 8 -18.58 -62.81 -20.81
N ALA A 9 -18.35 -61.89 -21.75
CA ALA A 9 -17.18 -61.03 -21.75
C ALA A 9 -17.44 -59.81 -20.88
N LEU A 10 -16.73 -59.69 -19.76
CA LEU A 10 -16.74 -58.53 -18.90
C LEU A 10 -15.83 -57.47 -19.49
N ALA A 11 -16.40 -56.40 -20.04
CA ALA A 11 -15.65 -55.24 -20.52
C ALA A 11 -15.34 -54.32 -19.30
N LEU A 12 -14.09 -54.28 -18.87
CA LEU A 12 -13.61 -53.30 -17.87
C LEU A 12 -13.44 -51.98 -18.59
N SER A 13 -14.32 -51.01 -18.26
CA SER A 13 -14.18 -49.62 -18.71
C SER A 13 -13.25 -48.90 -17.74
N LEU A 14 -12.00 -48.61 -18.14
CA LEU A 14 -11.09 -47.73 -17.42
C LEU A 14 -11.55 -46.27 -17.61
N CYS A 15 -12.17 -45.70 -16.58
CA CYS A 15 -12.33 -44.23 -16.48
C CYS A 15 -10.98 -43.57 -16.17
N VAL A 16 -10.33 -43.03 -17.18
CA VAL A 16 -9.18 -42.13 -16.97
C VAL A 16 -9.74 -40.81 -16.53
N ALA A 17 -9.65 -40.52 -15.22
CA ALA A 17 -9.93 -39.18 -14.65
C ALA A 17 -8.86 -38.23 -15.17
N GLY A 18 -9.23 -37.38 -16.12
CA GLY A 18 -8.37 -36.30 -16.59
C GLY A 18 -8.12 -35.30 -15.48
N ILE A 19 -6.87 -35.24 -14.99
CA ILE A 19 -6.43 -34.20 -14.10
C ILE A 19 -6.32 -32.91 -14.92
N THR A 20 -7.34 -32.05 -14.83
CA THR A 20 -7.24 -30.70 -15.39
C THR A 20 -6.22 -29.93 -14.54
N PRO A 21 -5.17 -29.34 -15.15
CA PRO A 21 -4.24 -28.50 -14.40
C PRO A 21 -5.02 -27.32 -13.83
N SER A 22 -4.98 -27.15 -12.50
CA SER A 22 -5.48 -25.94 -11.83
C SER A 22 -4.68 -24.78 -12.37
N GLN A 23 -5.32 -23.87 -13.11
CA GLN A 23 -4.69 -22.62 -13.52
C GLN A 23 -4.51 -21.78 -12.26
N ALA A 24 -3.28 -21.69 -11.78
CA ALA A 24 -2.92 -20.74 -10.76
C ALA A 24 -3.25 -19.33 -11.29
N VAL A 25 -4.17 -18.64 -10.61
CA VAL A 25 -4.46 -17.23 -10.91
C VAL A 25 -3.18 -16.45 -10.63
N SER A 26 -2.46 -16.04 -11.67
CA SER A 26 -1.28 -15.21 -11.51
C SER A 26 -1.72 -13.84 -11.03
N VAL A 27 -1.25 -13.43 -9.85
CA VAL A 27 -1.45 -12.06 -9.37
C VAL A 27 -0.69 -11.13 -10.32
N ALA A 28 -1.41 -10.18 -10.92
CA ALA A 28 -0.79 -9.23 -11.85
C ALA A 28 0.34 -8.46 -11.14
N SER A 29 1.51 -8.39 -11.76
CA SER A 29 2.65 -7.64 -11.21
C SER A 29 2.36 -6.14 -11.24
N GLY A 30 3.00 -5.40 -10.34
CA GLY A 30 2.88 -3.94 -10.31
C GLY A 30 3.26 -3.29 -11.64
N LEU A 31 4.23 -3.88 -12.35
CA LEU A 31 4.65 -3.41 -13.68
C LEU A 31 3.51 -3.52 -14.69
N SER A 32 2.88 -4.69 -14.81
CA SER A 32 1.77 -4.88 -15.76
C SER A 32 0.58 -3.98 -15.44
N VAL A 33 0.29 -3.79 -14.15
CA VAL A 33 -0.80 -2.90 -13.71
C VAL A 33 -0.53 -1.45 -14.10
N ILE A 34 0.68 -0.92 -13.82
CA ILE A 34 0.98 0.49 -14.14
C ILE A 34 1.09 0.72 -15.65
N GLU A 35 1.61 -0.21 -16.43
CA GLU A 35 1.70 -0.09 -17.88
C GLU A 35 0.32 0.05 -18.54
N ALA A 36 -0.69 -0.62 -18.00
CA ALA A 36 -2.08 -0.52 -18.46
C ALA A 36 -2.78 0.80 -18.09
N GLN A 37 -2.21 1.62 -17.18
CA GLN A 37 -2.85 2.88 -16.77
C GLN A 37 -2.70 3.97 -17.83
N THR A 38 -3.79 4.69 -18.09
CA THR A 38 -3.76 5.94 -18.85
C THR A 38 -3.23 7.08 -17.99
N THR A 39 -2.63 8.09 -18.61
CA THR A 39 -2.09 9.26 -17.91
C THR A 39 -2.96 10.49 -18.13
N LYS A 40 -2.94 11.40 -17.15
CA LYS A 40 -3.60 12.70 -17.21
C LYS A 40 -2.74 13.76 -16.53
N GLY A 41 -2.80 15.00 -16.99
CA GLY A 41 -2.12 16.14 -16.33
C GLY A 41 -2.66 16.37 -14.92
N ARG A 42 -1.86 17.02 -14.06
CA ARG A 42 -2.32 17.43 -12.73
C ARG A 42 -3.47 18.42 -12.84
N ALA A 43 -4.51 18.24 -12.04
CA ALA A 43 -5.53 19.26 -11.84
C ALA A 43 -4.98 20.44 -11.02
N ALA A 44 -5.68 21.56 -11.06
CA ALA A 44 -5.37 22.70 -10.21
C ALA A 44 -5.45 22.33 -8.73
N LYS A 45 -4.59 22.94 -7.90
CA LYS A 45 -4.59 22.79 -6.44
C LYS A 45 -5.69 23.62 -5.76
N THR A 46 -6.47 24.36 -6.53
CA THR A 46 -7.57 25.20 -6.03
C THR A 46 -8.52 24.41 -5.12
N GLY A 47 -8.85 24.97 -3.98
CA GLY A 47 -9.72 24.33 -2.98
C GLY A 47 -9.06 23.25 -2.11
N TYR A 48 -7.79 22.94 -2.33
CA TYR A 48 -7.07 22.01 -1.46
C TYR A 48 -6.75 22.64 -0.12
N THR A 49 -7.20 21.98 0.93
CA THR A 49 -6.68 22.11 2.31
C THR A 49 -6.59 20.71 2.92
N ARG A 50 -5.83 20.54 3.99
CA ARG A 50 -5.78 19.23 4.67
C ARG A 50 -7.15 18.81 5.22
N ASP A 51 -7.97 19.77 5.64
CA ASP A 51 -9.31 19.53 6.20
C ASP A 51 -10.28 18.90 5.19
N GLN A 52 -9.99 19.03 3.90
CA GLN A 52 -10.74 18.33 2.85
C GLN A 52 -10.63 16.79 2.95
N PHE A 53 -9.71 16.29 3.74
CA PHE A 53 -9.51 14.86 4.00
C PHE A 53 -10.04 14.42 5.37
N GLY A 54 -10.84 15.26 6.03
CA GLY A 54 -11.44 15.00 7.34
C GLY A 54 -10.46 15.22 8.50
N PRO A 55 -10.87 14.86 9.73
CA PRO A 55 -10.04 14.96 10.91
C PRO A 55 -8.77 14.12 10.78
N SER A 56 -7.66 14.66 11.26
CA SER A 56 -6.39 13.92 11.29
C SER A 56 -6.51 12.69 12.20
N TRP A 57 -5.96 11.58 11.74
CA TRP A 57 -5.83 10.33 12.49
C TRP A 57 -7.16 9.76 13.03
N SER A 58 -8.21 9.86 12.22
CA SER A 58 -9.50 9.28 12.57
C SER A 58 -9.38 7.78 12.80
N ASP A 59 -10.04 7.28 13.85
CA ASP A 59 -10.25 5.86 14.07
C ASP A 59 -11.24 5.34 13.01
N VAL A 60 -10.74 4.91 11.85
CA VAL A 60 -11.58 4.50 10.71
C VAL A 60 -12.00 3.05 10.78
N ASP A 61 -11.28 2.21 11.50
CA ASP A 61 -11.56 0.78 11.70
C ASP A 61 -12.32 0.51 13.02
N ARG A 62 -12.47 1.56 13.85
CA ARG A 62 -13.20 1.53 15.12
C ARG A 62 -12.60 0.55 16.14
N ASN A 63 -11.28 0.46 16.16
CA ASN A 63 -10.56 -0.36 17.12
C ASN A 63 -10.33 0.36 18.47
N GLY A 64 -10.69 1.65 18.56
CA GLY A 64 -10.54 2.51 19.74
C GLY A 64 -9.22 3.27 19.79
N CYS A 65 -8.33 3.05 18.83
CA CYS A 65 -7.07 3.76 18.67
C CYS A 65 -7.15 4.77 17.52
N ASP A 66 -6.37 5.83 17.56
CA ASP A 66 -6.22 6.70 16.40
C ASP A 66 -5.26 6.07 15.37
N THR A 67 -5.52 6.31 14.09
CA THR A 67 -4.74 5.74 12.99
C THR A 67 -3.24 5.99 13.12
N ARG A 68 -2.80 7.14 13.69
CA ARG A 68 -1.37 7.38 13.93
C ARG A 68 -0.76 6.33 14.85
N ASN A 69 -1.45 6.00 15.93
CA ASN A 69 -0.97 5.00 16.88
C ASN A 69 -1.00 3.59 16.28
N ASP A 70 -2.00 3.27 15.44
CA ASP A 70 -2.05 1.99 14.72
C ASP A 70 -0.85 1.82 13.80
N ILE A 71 -0.49 2.87 13.05
CA ILE A 71 0.69 2.83 12.18
C ILE A 71 1.99 2.74 13.00
N LEU A 72 2.09 3.46 14.11
CA LEU A 72 3.25 3.32 15.00
C LEU A 72 3.35 1.92 15.58
N LYS A 73 2.22 1.31 16.01
CA LYS A 73 2.17 -0.06 16.50
C LYS A 73 2.55 -1.08 15.43
N ARG A 74 2.20 -0.85 14.18
CA ARG A 74 2.56 -1.72 13.05
C ARG A 74 4.06 -1.64 12.70
N ASP A 75 4.64 -0.43 12.72
CA ASP A 75 5.93 -0.14 12.09
C ASP A 75 7.10 -0.06 13.09
N LEU A 76 6.83 0.09 14.39
CA LEU A 76 7.85 0.06 15.42
C LEU A 76 8.10 -1.35 15.94
N THR A 77 9.20 -1.52 16.65
CA THR A 77 9.53 -2.70 17.46
C THR A 77 9.88 -2.29 18.87
N GLY A 78 9.65 -3.17 19.86
CA GLY A 78 9.95 -2.86 21.26
C GLY A 78 9.10 -1.71 21.81
N GLU A 79 7.83 -1.68 21.45
CA GLU A 79 6.90 -0.61 21.78
C GLU A 79 6.64 -0.59 23.29
N VAL A 80 6.65 0.61 23.85
CA VAL A 80 6.18 0.90 25.20
C VAL A 80 4.88 1.67 25.11
N PHE A 81 3.85 1.14 25.75
CA PHE A 81 2.52 1.73 25.74
C PHE A 81 2.27 2.58 26.99
N LYS A 82 1.44 3.60 26.85
CA LYS A 82 0.93 4.35 27.99
C LYS A 82 -0.08 3.50 28.76
N GLU A 83 0.10 3.41 30.07
CA GLU A 83 -0.82 2.69 30.95
C GLU A 83 -2.27 3.17 30.79
N LYS A 84 -3.20 2.27 30.99
CA LYS A 84 -4.66 2.53 30.96
C LYS A 84 -5.19 3.10 29.64
N THR A 85 -4.50 2.85 28.52
CA THR A 85 -4.94 3.27 27.18
C THR A 85 -5.30 2.10 26.27
N GLY A 86 -5.41 0.87 26.79
CA GLY A 86 -5.70 -0.33 25.98
C GLY A 86 -4.67 -0.58 24.88
N GLU A 87 -3.39 -0.29 25.16
CA GLU A 87 -2.30 -0.39 24.18
C GLU A 87 -2.49 0.50 22.92
N CYS A 88 -3.29 1.56 23.03
CA CYS A 88 -3.49 2.48 21.91
C CYS A 88 -2.40 3.56 21.83
N VAL A 89 -1.86 4.03 22.96
CA VAL A 89 -0.91 5.15 22.94
C VAL A 89 0.52 4.65 23.07
N ILE A 90 1.28 4.74 21.98
CA ILE A 90 2.71 4.40 21.95
C ILE A 90 3.52 5.52 22.58
N LEU A 91 4.34 5.22 23.60
CA LEU A 91 5.27 6.15 24.23
C LEU A 91 6.66 6.11 23.60
N SER A 92 7.15 4.91 23.29
CA SER A 92 8.46 4.74 22.65
C SER A 92 8.53 3.44 21.86
N GLY A 93 9.57 3.28 21.05
CA GLY A 93 9.86 2.11 20.25
C GLY A 93 11.01 2.39 19.29
N VAL A 94 11.37 1.42 18.46
CA VAL A 94 12.43 1.56 17.46
C VAL A 94 11.84 1.41 16.06
N LEU A 95 12.01 2.43 15.23
CA LEU A 95 11.67 2.38 13.81
C LEU A 95 12.88 1.90 13.00
N LYS A 96 12.68 0.85 12.19
CA LYS A 96 13.56 0.57 11.05
C LYS A 96 13.05 1.37 9.86
N ASP A 97 13.58 2.58 9.68
CA ASP A 97 13.07 3.51 8.66
C ASP A 97 13.16 2.95 7.25
N PRO A 98 12.04 2.77 6.54
CA PRO A 98 12.05 2.21 5.19
C PRO A 98 12.71 3.14 4.17
N TYR A 99 12.75 4.45 4.42
CA TYR A 99 13.28 5.40 3.46
C TYR A 99 14.80 5.53 3.48
N SER A 100 15.43 5.38 4.65
CA SER A 100 16.90 5.47 4.80
C SER A 100 17.56 4.14 5.16
N GLY A 101 16.81 3.20 5.73
CA GLY A 101 17.34 1.96 6.31
C GLY A 101 17.96 2.15 7.70
N GLU A 102 17.92 3.35 8.26
CA GLU A 102 18.43 3.63 9.61
C GLU A 102 17.48 3.10 10.69
N SER A 103 18.02 2.80 11.87
CA SER A 103 17.23 2.55 13.07
C SER A 103 17.08 3.85 13.86
N ILE A 104 15.84 4.24 14.18
CA ILE A 104 15.50 5.50 14.83
C ILE A 104 14.74 5.19 16.11
N ASN A 105 15.22 5.70 17.24
CA ASN A 105 14.50 5.61 18.49
C ASN A 105 13.35 6.62 18.50
N PHE A 106 12.13 6.12 18.52
CA PHE A 106 10.93 6.94 18.71
C PHE A 106 10.70 7.16 20.22
N VAL A 107 10.52 8.41 20.60
CA VAL A 107 10.03 8.78 21.93
C VAL A 107 8.94 9.83 21.75
N ARG A 108 7.76 9.57 22.31
CA ARG A 108 6.63 10.49 22.23
C ARG A 108 6.93 11.77 23.00
N GLY A 109 6.79 12.92 22.34
CA GLY A 109 7.02 14.24 22.93
C GLY A 109 6.81 15.34 21.90
N VAL A 110 6.73 16.59 22.35
CA VAL A 110 6.46 17.74 21.47
C VAL A 110 7.52 17.87 20.37
N VAL A 111 8.79 17.69 20.71
CA VAL A 111 9.93 17.81 19.79
C VAL A 111 10.32 16.44 19.23
N THR A 112 10.45 15.46 20.09
CA THR A 112 10.98 14.13 19.73
C THR A 112 10.07 13.34 18.77
N SER A 113 8.75 13.54 18.85
CA SER A 113 7.82 12.92 17.89
C SER A 113 8.03 13.38 16.43
N MET A 114 8.79 14.45 16.20
CA MET A 114 9.12 14.92 14.85
C MET A 114 10.17 14.04 14.14
N GLU A 115 10.97 13.28 14.91
CA GLU A 115 11.97 12.35 14.34
C GLU A 115 11.31 11.19 13.59
N VAL A 116 10.12 10.77 14.03
CA VAL A 116 9.30 9.75 13.34
C VAL A 116 7.94 10.33 13.03
N GLN A 117 7.65 10.49 11.76
CA GLN A 117 6.37 10.98 11.24
C GLN A 117 5.64 9.87 10.51
N ILE A 118 4.31 10.01 10.40
CA ILE A 118 3.52 9.15 9.52
C ILE A 118 3.38 9.87 8.17
N ASP A 119 3.98 9.27 7.15
CA ASP A 119 3.88 9.76 5.77
C ASP A 119 2.64 9.19 5.07
N HIS A 120 2.01 10.00 4.24
CA HIS A 120 1.11 9.55 3.20
C HIS A 120 1.94 9.24 1.95
N VAL A 121 2.15 7.96 1.62
CA VAL A 121 2.98 7.53 0.48
C VAL A 121 2.54 8.18 -0.83
N VAL A 122 1.22 8.31 -1.02
CA VAL A 122 0.61 9.25 -1.96
C VAL A 122 0.14 10.46 -1.16
N ALA A 123 0.88 11.55 -1.22
CA ALA A 123 0.62 12.76 -0.43
C ALA A 123 -0.78 13.33 -0.71
N LEU A 124 -1.44 13.88 0.32
CA LEU A 124 -2.81 14.42 0.21
C LEU A 124 -2.95 15.46 -0.91
N SER A 125 -1.98 16.36 -1.04
CA SER A 125 -1.95 17.37 -2.11
C SER A 125 -1.76 16.75 -3.50
N ASN A 126 -0.92 15.71 -3.63
CA ASN A 126 -0.79 14.96 -4.88
C ASN A 126 -2.09 14.23 -5.22
N ALA A 127 -2.69 13.54 -4.25
CA ALA A 127 -3.97 12.87 -4.41
C ALA A 127 -5.06 13.85 -4.89
N TRP A 128 -5.16 15.02 -4.27
CA TRP A 128 -6.09 16.08 -4.70
C TRP A 128 -5.93 16.38 -6.19
N GLN A 129 -4.71 16.71 -6.61
CA GLN A 129 -4.38 17.07 -8.00
C GLN A 129 -4.47 15.90 -8.99
N THR A 130 -4.59 14.66 -8.49
CA THR A 130 -4.72 13.46 -9.32
C THR A 130 -6.06 12.73 -9.14
N GLY A 131 -7.09 13.43 -8.64
CA GLY A 131 -8.47 12.95 -8.67
C GLY A 131 -9.23 12.96 -7.36
N ALA A 132 -8.55 13.06 -6.20
CA ALA A 132 -9.23 13.00 -4.90
C ALA A 132 -10.22 14.16 -4.67
N PHE A 133 -10.09 15.28 -5.38
CA PHE A 133 -11.08 16.36 -5.34
C PHE A 133 -12.48 15.93 -5.81
N LYS A 134 -12.59 14.82 -6.55
CA LYS A 134 -13.86 14.23 -6.99
C LYS A 134 -14.46 13.24 -6.00
N LEU A 135 -13.68 12.77 -5.05
CA LEU A 135 -14.13 11.84 -4.04
C LEU A 135 -15.03 12.54 -3.03
N THR A 136 -15.94 11.80 -2.41
CA THR A 136 -16.70 12.27 -1.26
C THR A 136 -15.79 12.52 -0.06
N LEU A 137 -16.23 13.30 0.92
CA LEU A 137 -15.48 13.51 2.18
C LEU A 137 -15.18 12.17 2.85
N LYS A 138 -16.13 11.23 2.88
CA LYS A 138 -15.94 9.89 3.45
C LYS A 138 -14.80 9.13 2.78
N GLU A 139 -14.75 9.14 1.45
CA GLU A 139 -13.67 8.48 0.68
C GLU A 139 -12.32 9.16 0.89
N ARG A 140 -12.28 10.50 0.96
CA ARG A 140 -11.05 11.23 1.27
C ARG A 140 -10.55 10.96 2.69
N THR A 141 -11.46 10.88 3.67
CA THR A 141 -11.11 10.50 5.05
C THR A 141 -10.56 9.08 5.10
N ALA A 142 -11.19 8.14 4.39
CA ALA A 142 -10.68 6.77 4.28
C ALA A 142 -9.29 6.73 3.63
N PHE A 143 -9.06 7.50 2.55
CA PHE A 143 -7.74 7.62 1.91
C PHE A 143 -6.67 8.15 2.86
N ALA A 144 -6.98 9.18 3.64
CA ALA A 144 -6.03 9.81 4.56
C ALA A 144 -5.66 8.93 5.77
N ASN A 145 -6.52 7.97 6.09
CA ASN A 145 -6.32 7.06 7.22
C ASN A 145 -6.14 5.59 6.78
N ASP A 146 -5.88 5.35 5.48
CA ASP A 146 -5.65 3.99 4.96
C ASP A 146 -4.26 3.48 5.34
N PRO A 147 -4.14 2.36 6.08
CA PRO A 147 -2.84 1.75 6.37
C PRO A 147 -1.99 1.46 5.13
N LEU A 148 -2.63 1.18 3.97
CA LEU A 148 -1.93 1.03 2.70
C LEU A 148 -1.21 2.31 2.28
N ASN A 149 -1.76 3.49 2.58
CA ASN A 149 -1.18 4.79 2.23
C ASN A 149 -0.25 5.36 3.30
N LEU A 150 -0.16 4.73 4.48
CA LEU A 150 0.53 5.29 5.64
C LEU A 150 1.77 4.47 6.00
N LEU A 151 2.88 5.17 6.31
CA LEU A 151 4.12 4.59 6.81
C LEU A 151 4.73 5.47 7.90
N ALA A 152 5.23 4.86 8.97
CA ALA A 152 6.13 5.53 9.89
C ALA A 152 7.50 5.67 9.22
N VAL A 153 8.03 6.89 9.16
CA VAL A 153 9.27 7.20 8.44
C VAL A 153 10.08 8.28 9.17
N LYS A 154 11.36 8.41 8.80
CA LYS A 154 12.22 9.50 9.25
C LYS A 154 11.61 10.86 8.90
N GLY A 155 11.30 11.68 9.89
CA GLY A 155 10.58 12.94 9.72
C GLY A 155 11.25 13.90 8.74
N ARG A 156 12.59 13.99 8.76
CA ARG A 156 13.35 14.80 7.79
C ARG A 156 13.11 14.37 6.34
N LEU A 157 13.06 13.04 6.07
CA LEU A 157 12.83 12.54 4.72
C LEU A 157 11.37 12.75 4.29
N ASN A 158 10.42 12.65 5.21
CA ASN A 158 9.03 13.01 4.93
C ASN A 158 8.90 14.50 4.56
N SER A 159 9.56 15.38 5.30
CA SER A 159 9.59 16.82 4.98
C SER A 159 10.23 17.10 3.63
N GLN A 160 11.30 16.39 3.25
CA GLN A 160 11.94 16.51 1.93
C GLN A 160 11.04 16.01 0.80
N LYS A 161 10.28 14.93 1.03
CA LYS A 161 9.31 14.40 0.07
C LYS A 161 8.20 15.40 -0.21
N GLY A 162 7.66 16.03 0.84
CA GLY A 162 6.53 16.96 0.71
C GLY A 162 5.33 16.35 -0.02
N ASP A 163 4.89 16.97 -1.12
CA ASP A 163 3.84 16.46 -1.99
C ASP A 163 4.38 15.79 -3.27
N GLY A 164 5.65 15.40 -3.26
CA GLY A 164 6.32 14.73 -4.38
C GLY A 164 5.72 13.37 -4.72
N ASP A 165 5.71 13.07 -6.03
CA ASP A 165 5.46 11.75 -6.58
C ASP A 165 6.77 11.06 -6.99
N ALA A 166 6.69 9.85 -7.58
CA ALA A 166 7.86 9.09 -8.00
C ALA A 166 8.75 9.79 -9.04
N ALA A 167 8.26 10.80 -9.75
CA ALA A 167 9.04 11.59 -10.69
C ALA A 167 9.91 12.65 -9.99
N THR A 168 9.49 13.11 -8.82
CA THR A 168 10.11 14.24 -8.13
C THR A 168 10.85 13.85 -6.86
N TRP A 169 10.46 12.74 -6.24
CA TRP A 169 11.12 12.22 -5.05
C TRP A 169 11.07 10.70 -4.97
N LEU A 170 12.15 10.10 -4.51
CA LEU A 170 12.28 8.67 -4.23
C LEU A 170 13.07 8.47 -2.94
N PRO A 171 12.78 7.40 -2.18
CA PRO A 171 13.57 7.04 -1.01
C PRO A 171 15.06 6.96 -1.33
N PRO A 172 15.95 7.53 -0.48
CA PRO A 172 17.40 7.36 -0.60
C PRO A 172 17.81 5.89 -0.63
N LEU A 173 17.17 5.03 0.18
CA LEU A 173 17.40 3.59 0.20
C LEU A 173 16.90 2.96 -1.09
N LYS A 174 17.83 2.68 -2.01
CA LYS A 174 17.51 2.16 -3.35
C LYS A 174 16.77 0.82 -3.32
N SER A 175 17.12 -0.07 -2.38
CA SER A 175 16.47 -1.38 -2.23
C SER A 175 14.98 -1.29 -1.87
N TYR A 176 14.53 -0.19 -1.26
CA TYR A 176 13.14 0.02 -0.91
C TYR A 176 12.29 0.64 -2.05
N ARG A 177 12.91 1.12 -3.12
CA ARG A 177 12.19 1.85 -4.18
C ARG A 177 11.13 1.03 -4.89
N CYS A 178 11.37 -0.28 -5.08
CA CYS A 178 10.36 -1.18 -5.65
C CYS A 178 9.11 -1.26 -4.76
N ASP A 179 9.29 -1.41 -3.44
CA ASP A 179 8.18 -1.42 -2.48
C ASP A 179 7.44 -0.08 -2.45
N TYR A 180 8.19 1.01 -2.44
CA TYR A 180 7.64 2.35 -2.41
C TYR A 180 6.74 2.64 -3.61
N VAL A 181 7.23 2.42 -4.84
CA VAL A 181 6.43 2.70 -6.05
C VAL A 181 5.28 1.71 -6.22
N SER A 182 5.45 0.43 -5.84
CA SER A 182 4.35 -0.54 -5.85
C SER A 182 3.23 -0.11 -4.91
N ARG A 183 3.57 0.40 -3.74
CA ARG A 183 2.60 0.94 -2.78
C ARG A 183 1.88 2.18 -3.35
N GLN A 184 2.58 3.10 -4.01
CA GLN A 184 1.94 4.23 -4.70
C GLN A 184 0.95 3.77 -5.77
N VAL A 185 1.33 2.76 -6.57
CA VAL A 185 0.43 2.18 -7.59
C VAL A 185 -0.81 1.59 -6.91
N ALA A 186 -0.63 0.76 -5.88
CA ALA A 186 -1.74 0.12 -5.17
C ALA A 186 -2.73 1.15 -4.61
N VAL A 187 -2.23 2.18 -3.94
CA VAL A 187 -3.06 3.26 -3.38
C VAL A 187 -3.83 3.99 -4.46
N LYS A 188 -3.16 4.40 -5.54
CA LYS A 188 -3.83 5.13 -6.63
C LYS A 188 -4.89 4.29 -7.34
N ILE A 189 -4.65 3.01 -7.56
CA ILE A 189 -5.64 2.08 -8.11
C ILE A 189 -6.84 1.95 -7.17
N LYS A 190 -6.61 1.69 -5.87
CA LYS A 190 -7.66 1.55 -4.86
C LYS A 190 -8.62 2.75 -4.84
N TYR A 191 -8.07 3.97 -4.94
CA TYR A 191 -8.83 5.21 -4.87
C TYR A 191 -9.15 5.83 -6.25
N LYS A 192 -8.91 5.11 -7.33
CA LYS A 192 -9.18 5.56 -8.72
C LYS A 192 -8.54 6.90 -9.06
N LEU A 193 -7.36 7.15 -8.50
CA LEU A 193 -6.54 8.32 -8.81
C LEU A 193 -5.76 8.07 -10.10
N TRP A 194 -5.56 9.10 -10.92
CA TRP A 194 -4.76 8.95 -12.13
C TRP A 194 -3.28 9.22 -11.89
N PHE A 195 -2.47 8.78 -12.83
CA PHE A 195 -1.03 9.05 -12.88
C PHE A 195 -0.74 10.19 -13.86
N THR A 196 0.30 10.98 -13.58
CA THR A 196 0.87 11.87 -14.59
C THR A 196 1.84 11.09 -15.47
N ALA A 197 2.14 11.58 -16.68
CA ALA A 197 3.07 10.90 -17.57
C ALA A 197 4.48 10.77 -16.93
N PRO A 198 5.09 11.82 -16.35
CA PRO A 198 6.39 11.69 -15.68
C PRO A 198 6.37 10.71 -14.50
N GLU A 199 5.29 10.72 -13.69
CA GLU A 199 5.12 9.79 -12.57
C GLU A 199 5.07 8.34 -13.06
N LYS A 200 4.25 8.04 -14.07
CA LYS A 200 4.16 6.71 -14.68
C LYS A 200 5.51 6.26 -15.21
N GLU A 201 6.20 7.09 -15.96
CA GLU A 201 7.54 6.78 -16.52
C GLU A 201 8.56 6.45 -15.41
N ALA A 202 8.56 7.22 -14.32
CA ALA A 202 9.44 6.97 -13.17
C ALA A 202 9.13 5.64 -12.49
N ILE A 203 7.84 5.35 -12.25
CA ILE A 203 7.39 4.08 -11.66
C ILE A 203 7.79 2.90 -12.55
N VAL A 204 7.48 2.95 -13.85
CA VAL A 204 7.82 1.88 -14.81
C VAL A 204 9.33 1.63 -14.85
N ARG A 205 10.14 2.69 -14.88
CA ARG A 205 11.61 2.56 -14.85
C ARG A 205 12.09 1.79 -13.62
N ILE A 206 11.49 2.04 -12.44
CA ILE A 206 11.87 1.33 -11.21
C ILE A 206 11.36 -0.11 -11.25
N LEU A 207 10.09 -0.34 -11.58
CA LEU A 207 9.50 -1.68 -11.59
C LEU A 207 10.12 -2.61 -12.63
N LYS A 208 10.72 -2.09 -13.71
CA LYS A 208 11.53 -2.89 -14.62
C LYS A 208 12.75 -3.56 -13.95
N SER A 209 13.25 -3.03 -12.84
CA SER A 209 14.31 -3.69 -12.06
C SER A 209 13.79 -4.75 -11.08
N CYS A 210 12.47 -4.88 -10.93
CA CYS A 210 11.78 -5.84 -10.07
C CYS A 210 10.42 -6.24 -10.69
N PRO A 211 10.40 -6.85 -11.89
CA PRO A 211 9.20 -7.01 -12.72
C PRO A 211 8.12 -7.87 -12.07
N GLU A 212 8.52 -8.80 -11.20
CA GLU A 212 7.61 -9.70 -10.48
C GLU A 212 7.03 -9.08 -9.18
N LYS A 213 7.37 -7.82 -8.89
CA LYS A 213 6.90 -7.17 -7.66
C LYS A 213 5.38 -7.05 -7.67
N ALA A 214 4.72 -7.78 -6.77
CA ALA A 214 3.28 -7.68 -6.56
C ALA A 214 2.92 -6.34 -5.89
N LEU A 215 1.69 -5.89 -6.13
CA LEU A 215 1.14 -4.75 -5.40
C LEU A 215 0.76 -5.16 -3.98
N PRO A 216 1.10 -4.35 -2.95
CA PRO A 216 0.64 -4.60 -1.59
C PRO A 216 -0.87 -4.39 -1.48
N THR A 217 -1.51 -5.10 -0.55
CA THR A 217 -2.96 -5.02 -0.29
C THR A 217 -3.30 -4.26 0.99
N SER A 218 -2.31 -4.09 1.90
CA SER A 218 -2.43 -3.39 3.19
C SER A 218 -1.08 -2.80 3.61
#